data_d4cff849f0b166be5d5ebaf96438c5ff
#
_entry.id   d4cff849f0b166be5d5ebaf96438c5ff
#
_cell.length_a   1.000
_cell.length_b   1.000
_cell.length_c   1.000
_cell.angle_alpha   90.00
_cell.angle_beta   90.00
_cell.angle_gamma   90.00
#
_symmetry.space_group_name_H-M   'P 1'
#
loop_
_entity.id
_entity.type
_entity.pdbx_description
1 polymer ?
#
loop_
_entity_poly.entity_id
_entity_poly.type
_entity_poly.pdbx_seq_one_letter_code
_entity_poly.pdbx_strand_id
1 'polypeptide(L)'
;MKAIFKTTFVGVCVSLAVSNSSYSQKIAKCQDENGKWHYGSSNLHRCADSQDITTLNDRGILLNKEKRVKTGEELATEKAQKEQLSMELEKQRKAQLERDRILTVYQNEQDIETARQKKLIAIDRKIGQHKNYIAALDKQQVAFEKKKTEAKNVAIQAGFQKKIEEVEPKKQISEQRIKELKLEKTATNKKYDEDLAYFKKHK
;
A
#
# COMPACT_ATOMS: atom_id res chain seq x y z
N MET A 1 -35.78 59.67 62.56
CA MET A 1 -34.76 59.21 63.54
C MET A 1 -33.44 59.08 62.81
N LYS A 2 -32.46 59.90 63.19
CA LYS A 2 -31.14 60.02 62.56
C LYS A 2 -30.21 59.01 63.22
N ALA A 3 -29.50 58.18 62.44
CA ALA A 3 -28.36 57.39 62.93
C ALA A 3 -27.12 57.76 62.09
N ILE A 4 -26.16 58.32 62.79
CA ILE A 4 -24.85 58.77 62.28
C ILE A 4 -23.92 57.60 62.42
N PHE A 5 -23.34 57.16 61.27
CA PHE A 5 -22.28 56.16 61.28
C PHE A 5 -20.94 56.86 61.03
N LYS A 6 -20.07 56.73 62.03
CA LYS A 6 -18.68 57.19 61.96
C LYS A 6 -17.82 56.25 61.11
N THR A 7 -17.21 56.79 60.09
CA THR A 7 -16.21 56.11 59.26
C THR A 7 -14.85 56.17 59.90
N THR A 8 -14.31 55.01 60.26
CA THR A 8 -12.94 54.85 60.70
C THR A 8 -12.08 54.50 59.47
N PHE A 9 -11.18 55.38 59.15
CA PHE A 9 -10.23 55.21 58.03
C PHE A 9 -9.05 54.36 58.54
N VAL A 10 -8.99 53.10 58.12
CA VAL A 10 -7.83 52.19 58.34
C VAL A 10 -6.99 52.25 57.09
N GLY A 11 -5.83 52.89 57.22
CA GLY A 11 -4.80 52.92 56.14
C GLY A 11 -4.14 51.55 56.02
N VAL A 12 -4.40 50.88 54.89
CA VAL A 12 -3.65 49.68 54.50
C VAL A 12 -2.49 50.10 53.65
N CYS A 13 -1.26 50.03 54.19
CA CYS A 13 -0.03 50.11 53.43
C CYS A 13 0.10 48.83 52.59
N VAL A 14 -0.22 48.90 51.32
CA VAL A 14 0.09 47.84 50.36
C VAL A 14 1.57 47.98 49.94
N SER A 15 2.39 47.17 50.55
CA SER A 15 3.78 46.98 50.10
C SER A 15 3.78 46.22 48.79
N LEU A 16 4.03 46.91 47.67
CA LEU A 16 4.28 46.33 46.38
C LEU A 16 5.60 45.53 46.41
N ALA A 17 5.49 44.24 46.67
CA ALA A 17 6.57 43.30 46.39
C ALA A 17 6.73 43.18 44.89
N VAL A 18 7.68 43.92 44.32
CA VAL A 18 8.11 43.74 42.92
C VAL A 18 8.83 42.41 42.83
N SER A 19 8.10 41.39 42.45
CA SER A 19 8.68 40.08 42.11
C SER A 19 9.51 40.27 40.81
N ASN A 20 10.83 40.41 40.95
CA ASN A 20 11.76 40.30 39.83
C ASN A 20 11.70 38.85 39.31
N SER A 21 10.84 38.61 38.36
CA SER A 21 10.85 37.40 37.55
C SER A 21 12.15 37.42 36.73
N SER A 22 13.17 36.74 37.25
CA SER A 22 14.38 36.44 36.48
C SER A 22 14.01 35.59 35.29
N TYR A 23 13.76 36.22 34.15
CA TYR A 23 13.60 35.50 32.89
C TYR A 23 14.95 34.84 32.60
N SER A 24 15.05 33.55 32.84
CA SER A 24 16.18 32.74 32.39
C SER A 24 16.25 32.87 30.85
N GLN A 25 17.24 33.57 30.36
CA GLN A 25 17.43 33.73 28.91
C GLN A 25 17.91 32.40 28.34
N LYS A 26 17.06 31.82 27.54
CA LYS A 26 17.41 30.65 26.73
C LYS A 26 18.31 31.08 25.57
N ILE A 27 19.51 30.52 25.52
CA ILE A 27 20.47 30.79 24.43
C ILE A 27 20.37 29.67 23.41
N ALA A 28 19.92 30.01 22.21
CA ALA A 28 19.94 29.09 21.09
C ALA A 28 21.32 29.08 20.45
N LYS A 29 21.84 27.90 20.09
CA LYS A 29 23.05 27.74 19.29
C LYS A 29 22.80 26.84 18.11
N CYS A 30 23.45 27.10 16.99
CA CYS A 30 23.43 26.27 15.80
C CYS A 30 24.78 26.36 15.06
N GLN A 31 25.03 25.43 14.17
CA GLN A 31 26.22 25.42 13.32
C GLN A 31 25.81 25.64 11.87
N ASP A 32 26.47 26.53 11.14
CA ASP A 32 26.22 26.76 9.72
C ASP A 32 26.86 25.68 8.82
N GLU A 33 26.63 25.77 7.51
CA GLU A 33 27.16 24.80 6.51
C GLU A 33 28.70 24.75 6.50
N ASN A 34 29.36 25.82 6.94
CA ASN A 34 30.82 25.94 7.01
C ASN A 34 31.38 25.44 8.35
N GLY A 35 30.53 24.89 9.22
CA GLY A 35 30.94 24.38 10.54
C GLY A 35 31.09 25.46 11.61
N LYS A 36 30.72 26.73 11.35
CA LYS A 36 30.85 27.84 12.29
C LYS A 36 29.64 27.89 13.22
N TRP A 37 29.92 28.05 14.53
CA TRP A 37 28.90 28.14 15.57
C TRP A 37 28.32 29.56 15.66
N HIS A 38 27.00 29.64 15.70
CA HIS A 38 26.21 30.85 15.91
C HIS A 38 25.43 30.73 17.22
N TYR A 39 25.38 31.81 18.00
CA TYR A 39 24.71 31.86 19.30
C TYR A 39 23.69 33.00 19.32
N GLY A 40 22.59 32.81 20.04
CA GLY A 40 21.51 33.78 20.23
C GLY A 40 20.42 33.70 19.17
N SER A 41 19.21 34.08 19.55
CA SER A 41 18.00 33.99 18.72
C SER A 41 18.08 34.78 17.40
N SER A 42 18.81 35.93 17.41
CA SER A 42 18.98 36.76 16.23
C SER A 42 19.86 36.14 15.13
N ASN A 43 20.65 35.14 15.44
CA ASN A 43 21.58 34.49 14.51
C ASN A 43 21.07 33.13 13.97
N LEU A 44 19.92 32.69 14.42
CA LEU A 44 19.36 31.38 13.99
C LEU A 44 19.05 31.32 12.49
N HIS A 45 18.75 32.46 11.86
CA HIS A 45 18.53 32.54 10.41
C HIS A 45 19.74 32.08 9.58
N ARG A 46 20.95 32.14 10.16
CA ARG A 46 22.21 31.72 9.50
C ARG A 46 22.38 30.19 9.49
N CYS A 47 21.59 29.48 10.27
CA CYS A 47 21.63 28.04 10.36
C CYS A 47 20.35 27.39 9.84
N ALA A 48 19.45 28.17 9.19
CA ALA A 48 18.11 27.69 8.82
C ALA A 48 18.12 26.43 7.94
N ASP A 49 19.18 26.24 7.16
CA ASP A 49 19.25 25.16 6.18
C ASP A 49 20.15 23.98 6.58
N SER A 50 20.97 24.12 7.64
CA SER A 50 22.07 23.18 7.80
C SER A 50 22.06 22.27 9.02
N GLN A 51 21.57 22.66 10.20
CA GLN A 51 21.73 21.80 11.39
C GLN A 51 20.67 21.94 12.49
N ASP A 52 20.73 21.01 13.45
CA ASP A 52 19.91 20.97 14.64
C ASP A 52 20.10 22.24 15.52
N ILE A 53 19.01 22.88 15.90
CA ILE A 53 19.03 24.01 16.83
C ILE A 53 19.08 23.47 18.24
N THR A 54 20.11 23.88 18.98
CA THR A 54 20.29 23.50 20.39
C THR A 54 19.97 24.67 21.29
N THR A 55 19.07 24.49 22.25
CA THR A 55 18.74 25.50 23.26
C THR A 55 19.48 25.19 24.58
N LEU A 56 20.20 26.18 25.06
CA LEU A 56 20.95 26.11 26.31
C LEU A 56 20.32 27.05 27.33
N ASN A 57 20.49 26.74 28.62
CA ASN A 57 20.19 27.70 29.69
C ASN A 57 21.36 28.71 29.87
N ASP A 58 21.19 29.64 30.81
CA ASP A 58 22.18 30.65 31.19
C ASP A 58 23.52 30.06 31.70
N ARG A 59 23.52 28.81 32.12
CA ARG A 59 24.69 28.05 32.58
C ARG A 59 25.33 27.19 31.51
N GLY A 60 24.81 27.26 30.24
CA GLY A 60 25.31 26.48 29.12
C GLY A 60 24.83 25.02 29.11
N ILE A 61 23.87 24.66 29.98
CA ILE A 61 23.32 23.28 30.01
C ILE A 61 22.29 23.15 28.88
N LEU A 62 22.33 22.01 28.18
CA LEU A 62 21.42 21.68 27.10
C LEU A 62 20.00 21.50 27.65
N LEU A 63 19.07 22.33 27.20
CA LEU A 63 17.65 22.24 27.53
C LEU A 63 16.86 21.47 26.50
N ASN A 64 17.12 21.72 25.23
CA ASN A 64 16.40 21.08 24.13
C ASN A 64 17.30 21.03 22.90
N LYS A 65 17.09 19.99 22.09
CA LYS A 65 17.69 19.85 20.76
C LYS A 65 16.57 19.66 19.75
N GLU A 66 16.27 20.70 19.01
CA GLU A 66 15.28 20.66 17.93
C GLU A 66 15.99 20.26 16.64
N LYS A 67 15.51 19.19 16.02
CA LYS A 67 15.99 18.80 14.72
C LYS A 67 15.57 19.84 13.68
N ARG A 68 16.43 20.10 12.72
CA ARG A 68 16.10 20.91 11.54
C ARG A 68 14.76 20.47 10.93
N VAL A 69 13.96 21.42 10.56
CA VAL A 69 12.77 21.17 9.75
C VAL A 69 13.25 20.70 8.38
N LYS A 70 12.93 19.47 8.04
CA LYS A 70 13.29 18.88 6.75
C LYS A 70 12.64 19.66 5.63
N THR A 71 13.35 19.80 4.52
CA THR A 71 12.80 20.40 3.30
C THR A 71 11.65 19.54 2.76
N GLY A 72 10.79 20.13 1.92
CA GLY A 72 9.70 19.38 1.29
C GLY A 72 10.19 18.17 0.48
N GLU A 73 11.35 18.29 -0.17
CA GLU A 73 11.98 17.22 -0.94
C GLU A 73 12.52 16.10 -0.05
N GLU A 74 13.18 16.44 1.07
CA GLU A 74 13.64 15.46 2.05
C GLU A 74 12.48 14.68 2.70
N LEU A 75 11.37 15.37 3.01
CA LEU A 75 10.16 14.73 3.53
C LEU A 75 9.52 13.81 2.50
N ALA A 76 9.49 14.22 1.23
CA ALA A 76 8.97 13.38 0.15
C ALA A 76 9.84 12.13 -0.05
N THR A 77 11.16 12.29 -0.03
CA THR A 77 12.12 11.18 -0.15
C THR A 77 12.00 10.20 1.02
N GLU A 78 11.97 10.72 2.25
CA GLU A 78 11.79 9.89 3.44
C GLU A 78 10.45 9.14 3.43
N LYS A 79 9.38 9.81 3.00
CA LYS A 79 8.07 9.18 2.85
C LYS A 79 8.10 8.06 1.82
N ALA A 80 8.71 8.30 0.66
CA ALA A 80 8.85 7.28 -0.38
C ALA A 80 9.69 6.08 0.08
N GLN A 81 10.80 6.31 0.77
CA GLN A 81 11.63 5.26 1.35
C GLN A 81 10.87 4.44 2.41
N LYS A 82 10.11 5.12 3.27
CA LYS A 82 9.30 4.48 4.31
C LYS A 82 8.18 3.63 3.72
N GLU A 83 7.57 4.10 2.64
CA GLU A 83 6.54 3.37 1.90
C GLU A 83 7.12 2.13 1.21
N GLN A 84 8.27 2.27 0.54
CA GLN A 84 8.99 1.13 -0.05
C GLN A 84 9.38 0.08 1.00
N LEU A 85 9.94 0.51 2.13
CA LEU A 85 10.30 -0.39 3.22
C LEU A 85 9.06 -1.10 3.78
N SER A 86 7.95 -0.37 3.96
CA SER A 86 6.70 -0.97 4.46
C SER A 86 6.13 -2.02 3.50
N MET A 87 6.17 -1.75 2.19
CA MET A 87 5.76 -2.72 1.17
C MET A 87 6.64 -3.97 1.16
N GLU A 88 7.96 -3.80 1.28
CA GLU A 88 8.87 -4.95 1.33
C GLU A 88 8.69 -5.79 2.60
N LEU A 89 8.53 -5.15 3.76
CA LEU A 89 8.21 -5.84 5.01
C LEU A 89 6.87 -6.59 4.94
N GLU A 90 5.86 -5.99 4.34
CA GLU A 90 4.58 -6.66 4.16
C GLU A 90 4.67 -7.86 3.22
N LYS A 91 5.45 -7.75 2.14
CA LYS A 91 5.73 -8.84 1.22
C LYS A 91 6.46 -10.00 1.93
N GLN A 92 7.48 -9.70 2.73
CA GLN A 92 8.20 -10.69 3.52
C GLN A 92 7.29 -11.37 4.54
N ARG A 93 6.46 -10.60 5.24
CA ARG A 93 5.47 -11.15 6.19
C ARG A 93 4.48 -12.08 5.50
N LYS A 94 3.94 -11.69 4.33
CA LYS A 94 3.04 -12.55 3.55
C LYS A 94 3.73 -13.83 3.10
N ALA A 95 4.97 -13.74 2.63
CA ALA A 95 5.76 -14.90 2.24
C ALA A 95 6.02 -15.84 3.43
N GLN A 96 6.32 -15.30 4.61
CA GLN A 96 6.51 -16.10 5.81
C GLN A 96 5.21 -16.80 6.23
N LEU A 97 4.09 -16.08 6.27
CA LEU A 97 2.78 -16.68 6.59
C LEU A 97 2.40 -17.81 5.62
N GLU A 98 2.69 -17.64 4.34
CA GLU A 98 2.42 -18.70 3.35
C GLU A 98 3.31 -19.93 3.59
N ARG A 99 4.57 -19.75 3.96
CA ARG A 99 5.48 -20.84 4.32
C ARG A 99 5.02 -21.60 5.58
N ASP A 100 4.66 -20.84 6.62
CA ASP A 100 4.14 -21.44 7.86
C ASP A 100 2.83 -22.20 7.61
N ARG A 101 2.00 -21.67 6.71
CA ARG A 101 0.78 -22.35 6.27
C ARG A 101 1.08 -23.70 5.64
N ILE A 102 2.11 -23.82 4.79
CA ILE A 102 2.48 -25.08 4.14
C ILE A 102 2.76 -26.16 5.19
N LEU A 103 3.56 -25.83 6.21
CA LEU A 103 3.91 -26.78 7.28
C LEU A 103 2.74 -27.13 8.21
N THR A 104 1.75 -26.24 8.31
CA THR A 104 0.57 -26.45 9.15
C THR A 104 -0.52 -27.24 8.44
N VAL A 105 -0.76 -26.94 7.16
CA VAL A 105 -1.88 -27.52 6.38
C VAL A 105 -1.55 -28.92 5.87
N TYR A 106 -0.29 -29.15 5.45
CA TYR A 106 0.10 -30.43 4.88
C TYR A 106 0.81 -31.29 5.92
N GLN A 107 0.34 -32.54 6.07
CA GLN A 107 0.95 -33.50 6.99
C GLN A 107 2.11 -34.24 6.34
N ASN A 108 2.05 -34.44 5.02
CA ASN A 108 3.03 -35.18 4.23
C ASN A 108 3.05 -34.65 2.78
N GLU A 109 4.03 -35.11 2.00
CA GLU A 109 4.21 -34.72 0.58
C GLU A 109 3.00 -35.13 -0.28
N GLN A 110 2.34 -36.25 0.06
CA GLN A 110 1.20 -36.75 -0.68
C GLN A 110 -0.01 -35.82 -0.57
N ASP A 111 -0.16 -35.11 0.56
CA ASP A 111 -1.22 -34.10 0.73
C ASP A 111 -1.04 -32.94 -0.24
N ILE A 112 0.23 -32.47 -0.43
CA ILE A 112 0.59 -31.41 -1.37
C ILE A 112 0.27 -31.84 -2.80
N GLU A 113 0.67 -33.08 -3.17
CA GLU A 113 0.41 -33.63 -4.50
C GLU A 113 -1.09 -33.81 -4.76
N THR A 114 -1.84 -34.28 -3.76
CA THR A 114 -3.29 -34.42 -3.83
C THR A 114 -3.98 -33.06 -4.03
N ALA A 115 -3.53 -32.03 -3.33
CA ALA A 115 -4.03 -30.67 -3.49
C ALA A 115 -3.70 -30.11 -4.88
N ARG A 116 -2.47 -30.38 -5.39
CA ARG A 116 -2.06 -30.05 -6.76
C ARG A 116 -3.02 -30.66 -7.76
N GLN A 117 -3.23 -31.97 -7.71
CA GLN A 117 -4.07 -32.69 -8.66
C GLN A 117 -5.50 -32.17 -8.66
N LYS A 118 -6.09 -31.95 -7.50
CA LYS A 118 -7.44 -31.35 -7.39
C LYS A 118 -7.51 -30.00 -8.10
N LYS A 119 -6.51 -29.14 -7.93
CA LYS A 119 -6.45 -27.82 -8.56
C LYS A 119 -6.29 -27.92 -10.07
N LEU A 120 -5.40 -28.79 -10.55
CA LEU A 120 -5.16 -29.00 -11.99
C LEU A 120 -6.40 -29.56 -12.69
N ILE A 121 -7.08 -30.54 -12.10
CA ILE A 121 -8.35 -31.09 -12.61
C ILE A 121 -9.42 -29.97 -12.74
N ALA A 122 -9.51 -29.09 -11.75
CA ALA A 122 -10.45 -27.96 -11.82
C ALA A 122 -10.14 -27.01 -12.98
N ILE A 123 -8.85 -26.73 -13.23
CA ILE A 123 -8.41 -25.89 -14.36
C ILE A 123 -8.69 -26.61 -15.69
N ASP A 124 -8.34 -27.90 -15.81
CA ASP A 124 -8.58 -28.69 -17.02
C ASP A 124 -10.07 -28.80 -17.36
N ARG A 125 -10.93 -28.91 -16.35
CA ARG A 125 -12.38 -28.88 -16.53
C ARG A 125 -12.85 -27.56 -17.16
N LYS A 126 -12.34 -26.41 -16.69
CA LYS A 126 -12.65 -25.10 -17.25
C LYS A 126 -12.17 -25.00 -18.71
N ILE A 127 -10.96 -25.47 -18.99
CA ILE A 127 -10.43 -25.51 -20.37
C ILE A 127 -11.35 -26.36 -21.26
N GLY A 128 -11.78 -27.53 -20.75
CA GLY A 128 -12.72 -28.39 -21.46
C GLY A 128 -14.05 -27.72 -21.74
N GLN A 129 -14.61 -26.99 -20.78
CA GLN A 129 -15.84 -26.22 -20.96
C GLN A 129 -15.72 -25.18 -22.09
N HIS A 130 -14.62 -24.39 -22.11
CA HIS A 130 -14.40 -23.42 -23.18
C HIS A 130 -14.18 -24.07 -24.54
N LYS A 131 -13.46 -25.20 -24.62
CA LYS A 131 -13.32 -25.96 -25.89
C LYS A 131 -14.67 -26.48 -26.40
N ASN A 132 -15.51 -27.03 -25.53
CA ASN A 132 -16.83 -27.51 -25.89
C ASN A 132 -17.73 -26.34 -26.36
N TYR A 133 -17.59 -25.18 -25.69
CA TYR A 133 -18.33 -23.99 -26.11
C TYR A 133 -17.91 -23.51 -27.54
N ILE A 134 -16.60 -23.48 -27.81
CA ILE A 134 -16.10 -23.14 -29.18
C ILE A 134 -16.64 -24.15 -30.17
N ALA A 135 -16.60 -25.45 -29.89
CA ALA A 135 -17.13 -26.46 -30.80
C ALA A 135 -18.65 -26.32 -31.07
N ALA A 136 -19.41 -25.86 -30.06
CA ALA A 136 -20.83 -25.54 -30.23
C ALA A 136 -21.05 -24.31 -31.11
N LEU A 137 -20.21 -23.28 -30.93
CA LEU A 137 -20.23 -22.07 -31.78
C LEU A 137 -19.88 -22.40 -33.22
N ASP A 138 -18.89 -23.28 -33.48
CA ASP A 138 -18.54 -23.73 -34.84
C ASP A 138 -19.72 -24.42 -35.53
N LYS A 139 -20.39 -25.33 -34.83
CA LYS A 139 -21.62 -26.00 -35.34
C LYS A 139 -22.74 -24.98 -35.62
N GLN A 140 -22.90 -23.99 -34.76
CA GLN A 140 -23.90 -22.95 -34.92
C GLN A 140 -23.57 -22.05 -36.13
N GLN A 141 -22.29 -21.70 -36.33
CA GLN A 141 -21.84 -20.93 -37.51
C GLN A 141 -22.16 -21.66 -38.80
N VAL A 142 -21.77 -22.93 -38.91
CA VAL A 142 -22.07 -23.76 -40.09
C VAL A 142 -23.59 -23.84 -40.36
N ALA A 143 -24.40 -23.98 -39.32
CA ALA A 143 -25.84 -23.99 -39.46
C ALA A 143 -26.42 -22.65 -39.97
N PHE A 144 -25.85 -21.51 -39.51
CA PHE A 144 -26.26 -20.21 -40.02
C PHE A 144 -25.80 -19.98 -41.45
N GLU A 145 -24.60 -20.41 -41.86
CA GLU A 145 -24.09 -20.32 -43.22
C GLU A 145 -24.99 -21.10 -44.17
N LYS A 146 -25.38 -22.33 -43.81
CA LYS A 146 -26.32 -23.13 -44.59
C LYS A 146 -27.67 -22.42 -44.73
N LYS A 147 -28.27 -21.93 -43.65
CA LYS A 147 -29.55 -21.21 -43.70
C LYS A 147 -29.45 -19.91 -44.50
N LYS A 148 -28.33 -19.22 -44.50
CA LYS A 148 -28.07 -18.03 -45.31
C LYS A 148 -28.08 -18.37 -46.78
N THR A 149 -27.43 -19.46 -47.18
CA THR A 149 -27.38 -19.88 -48.59
C THR A 149 -28.72 -20.38 -49.11
N GLU A 150 -29.56 -21.00 -48.30
CA GLU A 150 -30.89 -21.47 -48.62
C GLU A 150 -31.96 -20.37 -48.66
N ALA A 151 -31.70 -19.22 -48.02
CA ALA A 151 -32.65 -18.12 -47.94
C ALA A 151 -32.76 -17.37 -49.29
N LYS A 152 -33.98 -17.25 -49.82
CA LYS A 152 -34.28 -16.51 -51.06
C LYS A 152 -34.43 -15.00 -50.85
N ASN A 153 -34.62 -14.56 -49.62
CA ASN A 153 -34.88 -13.16 -49.28
C ASN A 153 -33.59 -12.52 -48.73
N VAL A 154 -33.17 -11.39 -49.33
CA VAL A 154 -31.94 -10.65 -48.96
C VAL A 154 -31.97 -10.18 -47.50
N ALA A 155 -33.12 -9.76 -46.97
CA ALA A 155 -33.22 -9.35 -45.57
C ALA A 155 -32.99 -10.53 -44.60
N ILE A 156 -33.43 -11.74 -44.97
CA ILE A 156 -33.19 -12.95 -44.18
C ILE A 156 -31.71 -13.35 -44.26
N GLN A 157 -31.07 -13.24 -45.43
CA GLN A 157 -29.64 -13.48 -45.62
C GLN A 157 -28.80 -12.53 -44.74
N ALA A 158 -29.15 -11.23 -44.76
CA ALA A 158 -28.48 -10.24 -43.90
C ALA A 158 -28.63 -10.55 -42.38
N GLY A 159 -29.81 -11.05 -41.98
CA GLY A 159 -30.04 -11.49 -40.61
C GLY A 159 -29.16 -12.66 -40.18
N PHE A 160 -28.93 -13.65 -41.07
CA PHE A 160 -28.01 -14.74 -40.81
C PHE A 160 -26.53 -14.28 -40.83
N GLN A 161 -26.20 -13.37 -41.74
CA GLN A 161 -24.86 -12.79 -41.81
C GLN A 161 -24.48 -12.13 -40.46
N LYS A 162 -25.36 -11.30 -39.88
CA LYS A 162 -25.16 -10.70 -38.60
C LYS A 162 -24.93 -11.73 -37.46
N LYS A 163 -25.71 -12.82 -37.47
CA LYS A 163 -25.53 -13.92 -36.51
C LYS A 163 -24.19 -14.62 -36.66
N ILE A 164 -23.68 -14.80 -37.87
CA ILE A 164 -22.37 -15.37 -38.17
C ILE A 164 -21.29 -14.44 -37.61
N GLU A 165 -21.40 -13.14 -37.85
CA GLU A 165 -20.46 -12.13 -37.35
C GLU A 165 -20.41 -12.05 -35.83
N GLU A 166 -21.50 -12.36 -35.12
CA GLU A 166 -21.56 -12.42 -33.67
C GLU A 166 -20.86 -13.66 -33.05
N VAL A 167 -20.58 -14.70 -33.85
CA VAL A 167 -19.95 -15.93 -33.38
C VAL A 167 -18.46 -15.73 -33.11
N GLU A 168 -17.76 -15.09 -34.05
CA GLU A 168 -16.30 -14.95 -34.00
C GLU A 168 -15.79 -14.26 -32.74
N PRO A 169 -16.34 -13.12 -32.28
CA PRO A 169 -15.93 -12.50 -31.01
C PRO A 169 -16.09 -13.42 -29.80
N LYS A 170 -17.16 -14.25 -29.77
CA LYS A 170 -17.41 -15.21 -28.69
C LYS A 170 -16.36 -16.32 -28.64
N LYS A 171 -15.94 -16.80 -29.85
CA LYS A 171 -14.85 -17.77 -29.96
C LYS A 171 -13.53 -17.17 -29.44
N GLN A 172 -13.18 -15.98 -29.93
CA GLN A 172 -11.95 -15.29 -29.52
C GLN A 172 -11.87 -15.08 -27.99
N ILE A 173 -12.97 -14.68 -27.35
CA ILE A 173 -13.03 -14.56 -25.89
C ILE A 173 -12.74 -15.92 -25.21
N SER A 174 -13.33 -17.00 -25.73
CA SER A 174 -13.11 -18.33 -25.16
C SER A 174 -11.69 -18.85 -25.41
N GLU A 175 -11.10 -18.58 -26.55
CA GLU A 175 -9.71 -18.91 -26.86
C GLU A 175 -8.73 -18.15 -25.95
N GLN A 176 -8.99 -16.86 -25.75
CA GLN A 176 -8.20 -16.06 -24.83
C GLN A 176 -8.27 -16.64 -23.40
N ARG A 177 -9.47 -17.03 -22.98
CA ARG A 177 -9.65 -17.65 -21.65
C ARG A 177 -8.93 -18.98 -21.53
N ILE A 178 -8.87 -19.78 -22.58
CA ILE A 178 -8.07 -21.02 -22.61
C ILE A 178 -6.58 -20.70 -22.47
N LYS A 179 -6.06 -19.65 -23.12
CA LYS A 179 -4.66 -19.24 -22.95
C LYS A 179 -4.35 -18.84 -21.51
N GLU A 180 -5.21 -18.05 -20.89
CA GLU A 180 -5.07 -17.64 -19.48
C GLU A 180 -5.09 -18.85 -18.54
N LEU A 181 -6.02 -19.78 -18.73
CA LEU A 181 -6.12 -21.00 -17.92
C LEU A 181 -4.89 -21.91 -18.09
N LYS A 182 -4.29 -21.97 -19.28
CA LYS A 182 -3.02 -22.69 -19.48
C LYS A 182 -1.87 -22.06 -18.73
N LEU A 183 -1.80 -20.72 -18.68
CA LEU A 183 -0.82 -20.00 -17.87
C LEU A 183 -1.06 -20.22 -16.37
N GLU A 184 -2.34 -20.19 -15.93
CA GLU A 184 -2.70 -20.53 -14.54
C GLU A 184 -2.26 -21.94 -14.18
N LYS A 185 -2.43 -22.90 -15.10
CA LYS A 185 -1.99 -24.30 -14.92
C LYS A 185 -0.48 -24.41 -14.69
N THR A 186 0.31 -23.69 -15.52
CA THR A 186 1.77 -23.66 -15.40
C THR A 186 2.21 -23.01 -14.07
N ALA A 187 1.60 -21.86 -13.73
CA ALA A 187 1.88 -21.19 -12.47
C ALA A 187 1.48 -22.03 -11.25
N THR A 188 0.36 -22.76 -11.34
CA THR A 188 -0.07 -23.70 -10.30
C THR A 188 0.95 -24.81 -10.09
N ASN A 189 1.44 -25.43 -11.16
CA ASN A 189 2.47 -26.47 -11.04
C ASN A 189 3.72 -25.92 -10.36
N LYS A 190 4.24 -24.79 -10.85
CA LYS A 190 5.42 -24.13 -10.25
C LYS A 190 5.25 -23.87 -8.76
N LYS A 191 4.07 -23.32 -8.37
CA LYS A 191 3.77 -23.07 -6.96
C LYS A 191 3.85 -24.35 -6.11
N TYR A 192 3.23 -25.42 -6.56
CA TYR A 192 3.24 -26.68 -5.81
C TYR A 192 4.62 -27.36 -5.79
N ASP A 193 5.46 -27.15 -6.81
CA ASP A 193 6.86 -27.59 -6.80
C ASP A 193 7.66 -26.83 -5.73
N GLU A 194 7.43 -25.51 -5.61
CA GLU A 194 8.04 -24.67 -4.57
C GLU A 194 7.54 -25.06 -3.17
N ASP A 195 6.24 -25.31 -3.00
CA ASP A 195 5.63 -25.76 -1.74
C ASP A 195 6.21 -27.11 -1.31
N LEU A 196 6.35 -28.05 -2.23
CA LEU A 196 6.93 -29.38 -1.98
C LEU A 196 8.41 -29.29 -1.60
N ALA A 197 9.19 -28.48 -2.33
CA ALA A 197 10.59 -28.26 -2.02
C ALA A 197 10.79 -27.63 -0.64
N TYR A 198 9.93 -26.65 -0.28
CA TYR A 198 9.94 -26.03 1.05
C TYR A 198 9.60 -27.03 2.14
N PHE A 199 8.54 -27.84 1.95
CA PHE A 199 8.11 -28.87 2.90
C PHE A 199 9.23 -29.89 3.18
N LYS A 200 9.88 -30.43 2.13
CA LYS A 200 11.01 -31.38 2.25
C LYS A 200 12.18 -30.83 3.04
N LYS A 201 12.40 -29.54 2.95
CA LYS A 201 13.54 -28.87 3.63
C LYS A 201 13.27 -28.62 5.11
N HIS A 202 12.02 -28.47 5.54
CA HIS A 202 11.67 -27.94 6.86
C HIS A 202 10.84 -28.92 7.72
N LYS A 203 10.49 -30.08 7.20
CA LYS A 203 9.79 -31.14 7.92
C LYS A 203 10.51 -32.48 7.78
#